data_0a5d37a243b1e8a327b201ea8e83e414
#
_entry.id   0a5d37a243b1e8a327b201ea8e83e414
#
_cell.length_a   1.000
_cell.length_b   1.000
_cell.length_c   1.000
_cell.angle_alpha   90.00
_cell.angle_beta   90.00
_cell.angle_gamma   90.00
#
_symmetry.space_group_name_H-M   'P 1'
#
loop_
_entity.id
_entity.type
_entity.pdbx_description
1 polymer ?
#
loop_
_entity_poly.entity_id
_entity_poly.type
_entity_poly.pdbx_seq_one_letter_code
_entity_poly.pdbx_strand_id
1 'polypeptide(L)'
;MFPKAYRSSVRIVLALFVFSSLGYGVHPQGQSANQSGLPPAIELIYRQKYDDAITRLEEVLEREPKNSEALTYLATANLYLHGNFTTALEDFNEAFNAGGGASFVVTHSHEKFNTDYVADYCRGWLHLRKDGIEFVPIEGTHGFKLAFGQVEELKINRLSKRAFHIKYDKKSQNFYTRSNSEFEPLLIIALYKSFTRN
;
A
#
# COMPACT_ATOMS: atom_id res chain seq x y z
N MET A 1 20.42 -7.02 26.78
CA MET A 1 19.99 -8.42 26.63
C MET A 1 18.68 -8.37 25.85
N PHE A 2 18.74 -8.47 24.53
CA PHE A 2 17.57 -8.33 23.64
C PHE A 2 17.07 -9.72 23.26
N PRO A 3 15.76 -9.97 23.24
CA PRO A 3 15.25 -11.27 22.82
C PRO A 3 15.37 -11.44 21.31
N LYS A 4 15.80 -12.63 20.90
CA LYS A 4 16.02 -13.07 19.53
C LYS A 4 14.73 -13.07 18.73
N ALA A 5 14.85 -12.56 17.50
CA ALA A 5 13.86 -12.54 16.47
C ALA A 5 13.16 -13.89 16.24
N TYR A 6 11.86 -13.84 16.16
CA TYR A 6 10.99 -14.92 15.69
C TYR A 6 11.10 -14.99 14.15
N ARG A 7 11.97 -15.90 13.67
CA ARG A 7 11.97 -16.30 12.27
C ARG A 7 10.95 -17.41 12.10
N SER A 8 9.80 -17.09 11.59
CA SER A 8 8.84 -18.08 11.11
C SER A 8 9.38 -18.71 9.82
N SER A 9 9.93 -19.91 9.93
CA SER A 9 10.34 -20.70 8.77
C SER A 9 9.10 -21.36 8.17
N VAL A 10 8.58 -20.81 7.11
CA VAL A 10 7.57 -21.49 6.28
C VAL A 10 8.23 -22.67 5.58
N ARG A 11 7.95 -23.88 6.06
CA ARG A 11 8.33 -25.13 5.39
C ARG A 11 7.39 -25.37 4.22
N ILE A 12 7.91 -25.20 3.02
CA ILE A 12 7.24 -25.62 1.78
C ILE A 12 7.19 -27.14 1.75
N VAL A 13 6.01 -27.70 1.92
CA VAL A 13 5.78 -29.11 1.63
C VAL A 13 5.37 -29.24 0.16
N LEU A 14 6.30 -29.74 -0.65
CA LEU A 14 6.03 -30.10 -2.05
C LEU A 14 5.22 -31.40 -2.06
N ALA A 15 3.92 -31.31 -2.28
CA ALA A 15 3.10 -32.49 -2.59
C ALA A 15 2.93 -32.58 -4.12
N LEU A 16 3.62 -33.53 -4.72
CA LEU A 16 3.41 -33.96 -6.11
C LEU A 16 2.11 -34.76 -6.20
N PHE A 17 1.08 -34.19 -6.80
CA PHE A 17 -0.08 -34.96 -7.28
C PHE A 17 -0.11 -34.95 -8.80
N VAL A 18 0.19 -36.11 -9.36
CA VAL A 18 -0.09 -36.45 -10.75
C VAL A 18 -1.54 -36.90 -10.84
N PHE A 19 -2.37 -36.16 -11.54
CA PHE A 19 -3.66 -36.68 -11.99
C PHE A 19 -3.87 -36.37 -13.47
N SER A 20 -3.83 -37.45 -14.25
CA SER A 20 -4.33 -37.51 -15.62
C SER A 20 -5.85 -37.72 -15.54
N SER A 21 -6.65 -36.89 -16.18
CA SER A 21 -7.90 -37.32 -16.80
C SER A 21 -8.48 -36.23 -17.71
N LEU A 22 -8.74 -36.64 -18.91
CA LEU A 22 -9.53 -35.98 -19.96
C LEU A 22 -10.96 -35.72 -19.47
N GLY A 23 -11.47 -34.52 -19.70
CA GLY A 23 -12.86 -34.20 -19.43
C GLY A 23 -13.28 -32.84 -20.04
N TYR A 24 -14.15 -32.91 -20.97
CA TYR A 24 -14.78 -31.88 -21.80
C TYR A 24 -15.19 -30.60 -21.07
N GLY A 25 -15.06 -29.48 -21.80
CA GLY A 25 -15.32 -28.14 -21.35
C GLY A 25 -16.76 -27.83 -20.95
N VAL A 26 -16.82 -27.00 -19.93
CA VAL A 26 -17.80 -25.95 -19.75
C VAL A 26 -17.01 -24.77 -19.16
N HIS A 27 -16.95 -23.66 -19.87
CA HIS A 27 -16.45 -22.41 -19.30
C HIS A 27 -17.49 -21.92 -18.28
N PRO A 28 -17.24 -21.97 -16.99
CA PRO A 28 -17.93 -21.06 -16.08
C PRO A 28 -17.22 -19.72 -16.22
N GLN A 29 -17.98 -18.70 -16.65
CA GLN A 29 -17.58 -17.31 -16.46
C GLN A 29 -17.12 -17.15 -15.02
N GLY A 30 -15.83 -16.82 -14.85
CA GLY A 30 -15.26 -16.61 -13.53
C GLY A 30 -15.92 -15.44 -12.85
N GLN A 31 -16.92 -15.74 -12.05
CA GLN A 31 -17.28 -14.88 -10.94
C GLN A 31 -16.04 -14.85 -10.04
N SER A 32 -15.48 -13.65 -9.87
CA SER A 32 -14.41 -13.39 -8.91
C SER A 32 -14.88 -13.86 -7.53
N ALA A 33 -14.51 -15.09 -7.19
CA ALA A 33 -14.85 -15.68 -5.92
C ALA A 33 -14.17 -14.90 -4.81
N ASN A 34 -14.98 -14.20 -4.03
CA ASN A 34 -14.72 -13.82 -2.64
C ASN A 34 -13.38 -13.14 -2.31
N GLN A 35 -13.25 -11.87 -2.66
CA GLN A 35 -12.44 -10.91 -1.90
C GLN A 35 -13.09 -10.61 -0.53
N SER A 36 -13.80 -11.53 0.06
CA SER A 36 -14.69 -11.30 1.20
C SER A 36 -13.99 -10.88 2.51
N GLY A 37 -12.65 -10.96 2.56
CA GLY A 37 -11.86 -10.51 3.70
C GLY A 37 -11.12 -9.17 3.52
N LEU A 38 -10.88 -8.72 2.27
CA LEU A 38 -10.06 -7.52 2.02
C LEU A 38 -10.75 -6.21 2.43
N PRO A 39 -11.99 -5.90 2.02
CA PRO A 39 -12.62 -4.64 2.39
C PRO A 39 -12.72 -4.44 3.91
N PRO A 40 -13.09 -5.45 4.74
CA PRO A 40 -13.03 -5.33 6.18
C PRO A 40 -11.64 -5.07 6.75
N ALA A 41 -10.59 -5.70 6.19
CA ALA A 41 -9.21 -5.49 6.65
C ALA A 41 -8.71 -4.08 6.33
N ILE A 42 -9.04 -3.54 5.14
CA ILE A 42 -8.69 -2.16 4.73
C ILE A 42 -9.35 -1.15 5.68
N GLU A 43 -10.61 -1.36 6.04
CA GLU A 43 -11.32 -0.52 6.99
C GLU A 43 -10.69 -0.58 8.39
N LEU A 44 -10.24 -1.76 8.85
CA LEU A 44 -9.53 -1.92 10.11
C LEU A 44 -8.21 -1.13 10.12
N ILE A 45 -7.43 -1.15 9.02
CA ILE A 45 -6.21 -0.32 8.89
C ILE A 45 -6.56 1.16 9.01
N TYR A 46 -7.59 1.60 8.30
CA TYR A 46 -8.04 3.00 8.36
C TYR A 46 -8.42 3.42 9.78
N ARG A 47 -9.11 2.52 10.52
CA ARG A 47 -9.49 2.70 11.94
C ARG A 47 -8.36 2.47 12.94
N GLN A 48 -7.13 2.21 12.49
CA GLN A 48 -5.94 1.95 13.34
C GLN A 48 -6.02 0.65 14.16
N LYS A 49 -6.82 -0.29 13.75
CA LYS A 49 -6.92 -1.63 14.34
C LYS A 49 -6.01 -2.60 13.59
N TYR A 50 -4.69 -2.40 13.73
CA TYR A 50 -3.71 -3.09 12.89
C TYR A 50 -3.61 -4.58 13.18
N ASP A 51 -3.66 -4.99 14.45
CA ASP A 51 -3.64 -6.42 14.82
C ASP A 51 -4.83 -7.18 14.23
N ASP A 52 -6.04 -6.59 14.33
CA ASP A 52 -7.25 -7.18 13.74
C ASP A 52 -7.15 -7.23 12.20
N ALA A 53 -6.55 -6.21 11.58
CA ALA A 53 -6.33 -6.16 10.13
C ALA A 53 -5.35 -7.25 9.69
N ILE A 54 -4.22 -7.41 10.39
CA ILE A 54 -3.20 -8.44 10.13
C ILE A 54 -3.85 -9.81 10.16
N THR A 55 -4.58 -10.14 11.24
CA THR A 55 -5.28 -11.43 11.37
C THR A 55 -6.19 -11.71 10.17
N ARG A 56 -6.97 -10.71 9.73
CA ARG A 56 -7.86 -10.86 8.56
C ARG A 56 -7.10 -11.04 7.25
N LEU A 57 -5.98 -10.36 7.07
CA LEU A 57 -5.17 -10.47 5.87
C LEU A 57 -4.42 -11.81 5.82
N GLU A 58 -3.96 -12.32 6.96
CA GLU A 58 -3.38 -13.64 7.07
C GLU A 58 -4.40 -14.73 6.71
N GLU A 59 -5.66 -14.64 7.18
CA GLU A 59 -6.75 -15.54 6.77
C GLU A 59 -7.01 -15.53 5.25
N VAL A 60 -6.83 -14.37 4.59
CA VAL A 60 -6.91 -14.29 3.13
C VAL A 60 -5.72 -14.98 2.48
N LEU A 61 -4.51 -14.74 2.98
CA LEU A 61 -3.28 -15.30 2.43
C LEU A 61 -3.13 -16.81 2.69
N GLU A 62 -3.74 -17.37 3.74
CA GLU A 62 -3.83 -18.82 3.92
C GLU A 62 -4.59 -19.49 2.77
N ARG A 63 -5.63 -18.85 2.25
CA ARG A 63 -6.44 -19.36 1.13
C ARG A 63 -5.86 -18.98 -0.23
N GLU A 64 -5.27 -17.80 -0.32
CA GLU A 64 -4.73 -17.22 -1.56
C GLU A 64 -3.31 -16.67 -1.30
N PRO A 65 -2.28 -17.54 -1.20
CA PRO A 65 -0.92 -17.11 -0.79
C PRO A 65 -0.27 -16.08 -1.72
N LYS A 66 -0.77 -15.94 -2.95
CA LYS A 66 -0.28 -14.98 -3.95
C LYS A 66 -1.23 -13.80 -4.16
N ASN A 67 -2.19 -13.58 -3.26
CA ASN A 67 -3.06 -12.42 -3.34
C ASN A 67 -2.24 -11.14 -3.11
N SER A 68 -1.88 -10.50 -4.19
CA SER A 68 -0.98 -9.33 -4.19
C SER A 68 -1.56 -8.12 -3.48
N GLU A 69 -2.88 -8.01 -3.44
CA GLU A 69 -3.56 -6.93 -2.71
C GLU A 69 -3.54 -7.19 -1.21
N ALA A 70 -3.77 -8.44 -0.77
CA ALA A 70 -3.62 -8.83 0.62
C ALA A 70 -2.19 -8.62 1.12
N LEU A 71 -1.16 -8.99 0.32
CA LEU A 71 0.24 -8.71 0.64
C LEU A 71 0.50 -7.21 0.79
N THR A 72 -0.05 -6.37 -0.10
CA THR A 72 0.09 -4.91 -0.03
C THR A 72 -0.47 -4.35 1.28
N TYR A 73 -1.67 -4.77 1.68
CA TYR A 73 -2.29 -4.26 2.90
C TYR A 73 -1.71 -4.88 4.18
N LEU A 74 -1.19 -6.11 4.11
CA LEU A 74 -0.44 -6.71 5.22
C LEU A 74 0.85 -5.93 5.49
N ALA A 75 1.61 -5.59 4.45
CA ALA A 75 2.78 -4.72 4.57
C ALA A 75 2.42 -3.35 5.17
N THR A 76 1.28 -2.78 4.76
CA THR A 76 0.77 -1.51 5.33
C THR A 76 0.42 -1.64 6.82
N ALA A 77 -0.28 -2.70 7.21
CA ALA A 77 -0.66 -2.93 8.60
C ALA A 77 0.58 -3.16 9.50
N ASN A 78 1.53 -3.97 9.04
CA ASN A 78 2.81 -4.20 9.72
C ASN A 78 3.63 -2.92 9.86
N LEU A 79 3.70 -2.09 8.82
CA LEU A 79 4.35 -0.78 8.88
C LEU A 79 3.78 0.07 10.01
N TYR A 80 2.45 0.18 10.09
CA TYR A 80 1.80 1.03 11.08
C TYR A 80 1.85 0.46 12.50
N LEU A 81 1.92 -0.87 12.64
CA LEU A 81 2.02 -1.53 13.94
C LEU A 81 3.45 -1.47 14.49
N HIS A 82 4.46 -1.75 13.65
CA HIS A 82 5.83 -1.98 14.10
C HIS A 82 6.79 -0.83 13.78
N GLY A 83 6.50 0.01 12.80
CA GLY A 83 7.29 1.18 12.45
C GLY A 83 8.73 0.87 11.99
N ASN A 84 8.98 -0.29 11.36
CA ASN A 84 10.31 -0.68 10.90
C ASN A 84 10.50 -0.39 9.41
N PHE A 85 11.43 0.53 9.07
CA PHE A 85 11.68 0.95 7.69
C PHE A 85 12.18 -0.20 6.81
N THR A 86 13.18 -0.94 7.26
CA THR A 86 13.81 -1.98 6.45
C THR A 86 12.82 -3.09 6.14
N THR A 87 12.12 -3.58 7.16
CA THR A 87 11.10 -4.62 6.99
C THR A 87 9.96 -4.13 6.08
N ALA A 88 9.46 -2.90 6.30
CA ALA A 88 8.41 -2.35 5.46
C ALA A 88 8.84 -2.20 3.98
N LEU A 89 10.09 -1.78 3.74
CA LEU A 89 10.62 -1.69 2.38
C LEU A 89 10.70 -3.07 1.70
N GLU A 90 11.11 -4.11 2.43
CA GLU A 90 11.16 -5.49 1.95
C GLU A 90 9.75 -6.02 1.66
N ASP A 91 8.81 -5.89 2.59
CA ASP A 91 7.43 -6.37 2.46
C ASP A 91 6.71 -5.70 1.27
N PHE A 92 6.87 -4.39 1.09
CA PHE A 92 6.27 -3.69 -0.05
C PHE A 92 6.91 -4.07 -1.39
N ASN A 93 8.23 -4.32 -1.44
CA ASN A 93 8.87 -4.82 -2.65
C ASN A 93 8.39 -6.25 -2.98
N GLU A 94 8.17 -7.11 -1.98
CA GLU A 94 7.58 -8.43 -2.18
C GLU A 94 6.14 -8.31 -2.73
N ALA A 95 5.30 -7.48 -2.12
CA ALA A 95 3.96 -7.21 -2.62
C ALA A 95 3.95 -6.69 -4.07
N PHE A 96 4.87 -5.77 -4.40
CA PHE A 96 5.02 -5.23 -5.75
C PHE A 96 5.42 -6.32 -6.76
N ASN A 97 6.37 -7.17 -6.41
CA ASN A 97 6.81 -8.28 -7.25
C ASN A 97 5.67 -9.30 -7.48
N ALA A 98 4.80 -9.50 -6.50
CA ALA A 98 3.61 -10.33 -6.62
C ALA A 98 2.49 -9.68 -7.48
N GLY A 99 2.67 -8.44 -7.93
CA GLY A 99 1.69 -7.70 -8.76
C GLY A 99 0.84 -6.68 -8.00
N GLY A 100 1.08 -6.50 -6.71
CA GLY A 100 0.49 -5.48 -5.85
C GLY A 100 1.27 -4.17 -5.88
N GLY A 101 1.56 -3.63 -4.69
CA GLY A 101 2.30 -2.37 -4.58
C GLY A 101 2.51 -1.94 -3.13
N ALA A 102 2.44 -0.63 -2.90
CA ALA A 102 2.44 -0.05 -1.56
C ALA A 102 1.23 0.88 -1.39
N SER A 103 0.67 0.90 -0.19
CA SER A 103 -0.54 1.69 0.12
C SER A 103 -0.36 2.41 1.46
N PHE A 104 -0.64 3.71 1.47
CA PHE A 104 -0.47 4.58 2.63
C PHE A 104 -1.72 5.39 2.89
N VAL A 105 -2.09 5.53 4.15
CA VAL A 105 -3.13 6.50 4.54
C VAL A 105 -2.47 7.88 4.64
N VAL A 106 -2.90 8.81 3.81
CA VAL A 106 -2.34 10.16 3.76
C VAL A 106 -3.44 11.22 3.86
N THR A 107 -3.04 12.43 4.22
CA THR A 107 -3.87 13.62 4.16
C THR A 107 -3.36 14.50 3.03
N HIS A 108 -4.21 14.78 2.05
CA HIS A 108 -3.93 15.67 0.94
C HIS A 108 -4.34 17.09 1.29
N SER A 109 -3.43 18.05 1.13
CA SER A 109 -3.69 19.48 1.33
C SER A 109 -4.13 20.12 0.03
N HIS A 110 -5.27 20.81 0.07
CA HIS A 110 -5.80 21.59 -1.05
C HIS A 110 -5.28 23.03 -1.06
N GLU A 111 -4.37 23.38 -0.15
CA GLU A 111 -3.91 24.74 0.01
C GLU A 111 -3.32 25.35 -1.27
N LYS A 112 -4.10 26.22 -1.86
CA LYS A 112 -3.57 27.52 -2.30
C LYS A 112 -3.51 28.35 -1.02
N PHE A 113 -2.35 28.87 -0.66
CA PHE A 113 -2.18 29.82 0.42
C PHE A 113 -3.22 30.95 0.27
N ASN A 114 -4.37 30.76 0.86
CA ASN A 114 -5.39 31.79 0.97
C ASN A 114 -5.52 32.15 2.45
N THR A 115 -5.56 33.42 2.74
CA THR A 115 -5.46 34.03 4.07
C THR A 115 -6.60 33.70 5.03
N ASP A 116 -7.58 32.90 4.60
CA ASP A 116 -8.69 32.46 5.43
C ASP A 116 -8.41 31.06 5.96
N TYR A 117 -7.89 30.99 7.15
CA TYR A 117 -7.44 29.90 8.01
C TYR A 117 -8.26 28.59 8.07
N VAL A 118 -8.98 28.22 7.06
CA VAL A 118 -9.63 26.91 6.94
C VAL A 118 -8.76 26.05 6.02
N ALA A 119 -7.87 25.28 6.64
CA ALA A 119 -7.10 24.28 5.92
C ALA A 119 -8.07 23.24 5.33
N ASP A 120 -8.23 23.26 4.02
CA ASP A 120 -9.03 22.29 3.30
C ASP A 120 -8.17 21.05 3.05
N TYR A 121 -8.51 19.96 3.73
CA TYR A 121 -7.81 18.68 3.65
C TYR A 121 -8.78 17.57 3.29
N CYS A 122 -8.35 16.64 2.45
CA CYS A 122 -9.04 15.37 2.31
C CYS A 122 -8.12 14.22 2.73
N ARG A 123 -8.69 13.21 3.36
CA ARG A 123 -7.97 12.00 3.74
C ARG A 123 -8.23 10.91 2.70
N GLY A 124 -7.22 10.12 2.40
CA GLY A 124 -7.35 9.06 1.42
C GLY A 124 -6.20 8.06 1.44
N TRP A 125 -6.24 7.17 0.47
CA TRP A 125 -5.19 6.22 0.20
C TRP A 125 -4.28 6.72 -0.92
N LEU A 126 -2.98 6.70 -0.69
CA LEU A 126 -1.97 6.84 -1.73
C LEU A 126 -1.44 5.45 -2.07
N HIS A 127 -1.64 5.04 -3.31
CA HIS A 127 -1.18 3.77 -3.84
C HIS A 127 -0.02 3.99 -4.79
N LEU A 128 1.05 3.21 -4.62
CA LEU A 128 2.12 3.04 -5.59
C LEU A 128 1.97 1.64 -6.17
N ARG A 129 1.63 1.53 -7.44
CA ARG A 129 1.37 0.26 -8.15
C ARG A 129 2.23 0.18 -9.40
N LYS A 130 2.20 -0.95 -10.12
CA LYS A 130 2.98 -1.12 -11.38
C LYS A 130 2.66 -0.09 -12.45
N ASP A 131 1.45 0.41 -12.48
CA ASP A 131 0.96 1.39 -13.46
C ASP A 131 1.14 2.85 -13.02
N GLY A 132 1.63 3.09 -11.80
CA GLY A 132 1.93 4.45 -11.34
C GLY A 132 1.52 4.75 -9.90
N ILE A 133 1.20 6.03 -9.67
CA ILE A 133 0.74 6.57 -8.39
C ILE A 133 -0.75 6.93 -8.50
N GLU A 134 -1.53 6.52 -7.52
CA GLU A 134 -2.95 6.84 -7.44
C GLU A 134 -3.30 7.36 -6.05
N PHE A 135 -4.00 8.50 -5.98
CA PHE A 135 -4.61 8.98 -4.76
C PHE A 135 -6.12 8.77 -4.83
N VAL A 136 -6.65 7.98 -3.90
CA VAL A 136 -8.07 7.67 -3.76
C VAL A 136 -8.58 8.32 -2.48
N PRO A 137 -9.33 9.43 -2.56
CA PRO A 137 -9.89 10.07 -1.37
C PRO A 137 -10.97 9.17 -0.74
N ILE A 138 -10.99 9.09 0.59
CA ILE A 138 -12.08 8.46 1.35
C ILE A 138 -13.23 9.45 1.52
N GLU A 139 -12.85 10.72 1.68
CA GLU A 139 -13.78 11.84 1.75
C GLU A 139 -13.36 12.88 0.71
N GLY A 140 -14.31 13.34 -0.10
CA GLY A 140 -14.06 14.32 -1.17
C GLY A 140 -13.92 13.72 -2.57
N THR A 141 -13.60 14.58 -3.54
CA THR A 141 -13.61 14.24 -4.98
C THR A 141 -12.27 14.46 -5.69
N HIS A 142 -11.20 14.78 -4.95
CA HIS A 142 -9.92 15.22 -5.53
C HIS A 142 -8.92 14.07 -5.75
N GLY A 143 -9.39 12.92 -6.23
CA GLY A 143 -8.53 11.82 -6.61
C GLY A 143 -7.75 12.10 -7.90
N PHE A 144 -6.61 11.42 -8.07
CA PHE A 144 -5.86 11.41 -9.31
C PHE A 144 -5.14 10.08 -9.51
N LYS A 145 -4.80 9.81 -10.76
CA LYS A 145 -3.95 8.68 -11.15
C LYS A 145 -2.90 9.18 -12.15
N LEU A 146 -1.64 8.79 -11.91
CA LEU A 146 -0.47 9.20 -12.70
C LEU A 146 0.36 7.98 -13.05
N ALA A 147 0.73 7.80 -14.30
CA ALA A 147 1.83 6.90 -14.63
C ALA A 147 3.14 7.44 -14.04
N PHE A 148 4.09 6.57 -13.68
CA PHE A 148 5.36 7.00 -13.10
C PHE A 148 6.12 8.02 -13.98
N GLY A 149 6.05 7.86 -15.31
CA GLY A 149 6.67 8.81 -16.25
C GLY A 149 6.06 10.22 -16.28
N GLN A 150 4.89 10.42 -15.65
CA GLN A 150 4.27 11.74 -15.53
C GLN A 150 4.71 12.49 -14.27
N VAL A 151 5.38 11.79 -13.33
CA VAL A 151 5.85 12.40 -12.09
C VAL A 151 7.15 13.16 -12.36
N GLU A 152 7.09 14.49 -12.31
CA GLU A 152 8.25 15.36 -12.47
C GLU A 152 9.13 15.37 -11.21
N GLU A 153 8.52 15.31 -10.04
CA GLU A 153 9.21 15.36 -8.76
C GLU A 153 8.39 14.68 -7.66
N LEU A 154 9.05 13.89 -6.83
CA LEU A 154 8.54 13.36 -5.58
C LEU A 154 9.59 13.58 -4.50
N LYS A 155 9.34 14.46 -3.54
CA LYS A 155 10.29 14.75 -2.47
C LYS A 155 9.64 15.23 -1.17
N ILE A 156 10.40 15.16 -0.08
CA ILE A 156 10.00 15.69 1.23
C ILE A 156 9.88 17.21 1.14
N ASN A 157 8.84 17.74 1.79
CA ASN A 157 8.68 19.19 1.95
C ASN A 157 9.70 19.71 2.98
N ARG A 158 10.44 20.77 2.61
CA ARG A 158 11.47 21.36 3.48
C ARG A 158 10.92 21.93 4.79
N LEU A 159 9.65 22.33 4.81
CA LEU A 159 9.02 22.96 5.98
C LEU A 159 8.42 21.95 6.97
N SER A 160 8.21 20.71 6.54
CA SER A 160 7.65 19.67 7.40
C SER A 160 8.18 18.30 7.03
N LYS A 161 8.89 17.67 7.94
CA LYS A 161 9.50 16.34 7.73
C LYS A 161 8.48 15.22 7.45
N ARG A 162 7.22 15.39 7.89
CA ARG A 162 6.12 14.45 7.63
C ARG A 162 5.36 14.74 6.33
N ALA A 163 5.74 15.80 5.63
CA ALA A 163 5.08 16.21 4.40
C ALA A 163 5.97 15.92 3.20
N PHE A 164 5.35 15.52 2.11
CA PHE A 164 5.99 15.37 0.81
C PHE A 164 5.08 15.95 -0.27
N HIS A 165 5.64 16.18 -1.44
CA HIS A 165 4.86 16.60 -2.58
C HIS A 165 5.14 15.75 -3.81
N ILE A 166 4.11 15.66 -4.64
CA ILE A 166 4.14 15.06 -5.98
C ILE A 166 3.90 16.18 -6.98
N LYS A 167 4.87 16.40 -7.87
CA LYS A 167 4.76 17.39 -8.94
C LYS A 167 4.53 16.70 -10.28
N TYR A 168 3.54 17.15 -11.03
CA TYR A 168 3.20 16.70 -12.38
C TYR A 168 2.42 17.78 -13.10
N ASP A 169 2.58 17.89 -14.42
CA ASP A 169 1.86 18.84 -15.27
C ASP A 169 1.84 20.27 -14.67
N LYS A 170 2.99 20.75 -14.18
CA LYS A 170 3.16 22.05 -13.51
C LYS A 170 2.32 22.22 -12.23
N LYS A 171 1.62 21.18 -11.76
CA LYS A 171 0.88 21.14 -10.48
C LYS A 171 1.74 20.53 -9.40
N SER A 172 1.54 20.95 -8.16
CA SER A 172 2.16 20.33 -7.00
C SER A 172 1.06 19.95 -6.00
N GLN A 173 1.02 18.66 -5.65
CA GLN A 173 0.10 18.11 -4.67
C GLN A 173 0.87 17.85 -3.38
N ASN A 174 0.42 18.41 -2.27
CA ASN A 174 1.07 18.25 -0.98
C ASN A 174 0.33 17.21 -0.13
N PHE A 175 1.10 16.31 0.46
CA PHE A 175 0.59 15.24 1.30
C PHE A 175 1.27 15.24 2.65
N TYR A 176 0.50 14.88 3.67
CA TYR A 176 0.99 14.60 5.02
C TYR A 176 0.79 13.13 5.32
N THR A 177 1.83 12.48 5.81
CA THR A 177 1.74 11.12 6.28
C THR A 177 1.15 11.07 7.68
N ARG A 178 0.75 9.87 8.10
CA ARG A 178 0.12 9.64 9.39
C ARG A 178 1.08 9.82 10.56
N SER A 179 2.33 9.37 10.40
CA SER A 179 3.36 9.53 11.42
C SER A 179 3.85 10.99 11.51
N ASN A 180 4.27 11.40 12.69
CA ASN A 180 4.89 12.71 12.91
C ASN A 180 6.39 12.74 12.58
N SER A 181 6.90 11.71 11.87
CA SER A 181 8.31 11.55 11.51
C SER A 181 8.53 11.66 9.99
N GLU A 182 9.78 11.82 9.58
CA GLU A 182 10.17 11.76 8.17
C GLU A 182 10.26 10.32 7.61
N PHE A 183 10.04 9.34 8.46
CA PHE A 183 10.16 7.93 8.14
C PHE A 183 9.24 7.50 6.97
N GLU A 184 7.95 7.79 7.08
CA GLU A 184 6.95 7.40 6.08
C GLU A 184 7.14 8.11 4.72
N PRO A 185 7.39 9.45 4.67
CA PRO A 185 7.75 10.11 3.41
C PRO A 185 9.01 9.56 2.77
N LEU A 186 10.05 9.23 3.56
CA LEU A 186 11.27 8.62 3.04
C LEU A 186 11.01 7.24 2.46
N LEU A 187 10.18 6.43 3.12
CA LEU A 187 9.78 5.11 2.63
C LEU A 187 9.01 5.21 1.31
N ILE A 188 8.05 6.13 1.19
CA ILE A 188 7.29 6.39 -0.04
C ILE A 188 8.25 6.74 -1.20
N ILE A 189 9.23 7.62 -0.95
CA ILE A 189 10.22 8.01 -1.95
C ILE A 189 11.15 6.84 -2.31
N ALA A 190 11.56 6.03 -1.35
CA ALA A 190 12.39 4.86 -1.60
C ALA A 190 11.66 3.82 -2.45
N LEU A 191 10.40 3.55 -2.15
CA LEU A 191 9.54 2.65 -2.92
C LEU A 191 9.28 3.16 -4.33
N TYR A 192 8.97 4.45 -4.49
CA TYR A 192 8.84 5.06 -5.81
C TYR A 192 10.10 4.83 -6.66
N LYS A 193 11.29 5.09 -6.10
CA LYS A 193 12.57 4.85 -6.79
C LYS A 193 12.81 3.38 -7.10
N SER A 194 12.38 2.46 -6.21
CA SER A 194 12.49 1.02 -6.45
C SER A 194 11.57 0.57 -7.59
N PHE A 195 10.31 1.00 -7.55
CA PHE A 195 9.28 0.60 -8.52
C PHE A 195 9.51 1.18 -9.93
N THR A 196 10.17 2.34 -10.03
CA THR A 196 10.48 2.98 -11.32
C THR A 196 11.73 2.44 -12.00
N ARG A 197 12.54 1.61 -11.32
CA ARG A 197 13.77 1.01 -11.86
C ARG A 197 13.56 -0.40 -12.42
N ASN A 198 12.44 -1.02 -12.10
CA ASN A 198 12.04 -2.35 -12.56
C ASN A 198 11.08 -2.24 -13.75
#